data_0fbb8320768751000e926c178d6e94b6
#
_entry.id   0fbb8320768751000e926c178d6e94b6
#
_cell.length_a   1.000
_cell.length_b   1.000
_cell.length_c   1.000
_cell.angle_alpha   90.00
_cell.angle_beta   90.00
_cell.angle_gamma   90.00
#
_symmetry.space_group_name_H-M   'P 1'
#
loop_
_entity.id
_entity.type
_entity.pdbx_description
1 polymer ?
#
loop_
_entity_poly.entity_id
_entity_poly.type
_entity_poly.pdbx_seq_one_letter_code
_entity_poly.pdbx_strand_id
1 'polypeptide(L)'
;MDTSKSLKTQYYSEDQTWDEYFKDQAVNSMKFVHAVLAKAQEEGMTLEDAELETFDATVQALKDQASAYGYNYKTYLKMIYGSVMTPEVYEANLKDQLLVSKYATAYSDSLSFTDDEIQAYYEENKNTYDKVDVEYVSISGSPETKTDE
;
A
#
# COMPACT_ATOMS: atom_id res chain seq x y z
N MET A 1 7.03 -8.95 15.90
CA MET A 1 6.80 -7.68 16.64
C MET A 1 5.86 -7.96 17.81
N ASP A 2 6.21 -7.55 19.01
CA ASP A 2 5.38 -7.68 20.23
C ASP A 2 4.75 -6.31 20.53
N THR A 3 3.42 -6.21 20.41
CA THR A 3 2.69 -4.95 20.58
C THR A 3 2.57 -4.50 22.04
N SER A 4 2.93 -5.35 23.01
CA SER A 4 2.98 -5.00 24.43
C SER A 4 4.27 -4.28 24.85
N LYS A 5 5.28 -4.25 23.99
CA LYS A 5 6.59 -3.63 24.24
C LYS A 5 6.83 -2.43 23.35
N SER A 6 7.72 -1.53 23.79
CA SER A 6 8.11 -0.37 23.00
C SER A 6 8.77 -0.78 21.67
N LEU A 7 8.32 -0.20 20.57
CA LEU A 7 8.90 -0.41 19.24
C LEU A 7 10.36 0.06 19.13
N LYS A 8 10.79 0.97 20.01
CA LYS A 8 12.17 1.49 20.10
C LYS A 8 13.17 0.47 20.66
N THR A 9 12.67 -0.59 21.31
CA THR A 9 13.49 -1.63 21.95
C THR A 9 13.43 -2.97 21.24
N GLN A 10 12.66 -3.06 20.15
CA GLN A 10 12.51 -4.25 19.33
C GLN A 10 13.12 -4.01 17.96
N TYR A 11 13.95 -4.92 17.49
CA TYR A 11 14.61 -4.82 16.21
C TYR A 11 13.76 -5.42 15.09
N TYR A 12 13.69 -4.69 13.96
CA TYR A 12 13.16 -5.17 12.68
C TYR A 12 14.25 -5.98 11.93
N SER A 13 15.49 -5.46 11.96
CA SER A 13 16.67 -6.08 11.39
C SER A 13 17.86 -5.90 12.35
N GLU A 14 19.07 -6.34 11.98
CA GLU A 14 20.27 -6.21 12.81
C GLU A 14 20.56 -4.76 13.25
N ASP A 15 20.27 -3.79 12.35
CA ASP A 15 20.65 -2.38 12.54
C ASP A 15 19.46 -1.43 12.70
N GLN A 16 18.20 -1.92 12.65
CA GLN A 16 17.02 -1.07 12.62
C GLN A 16 15.94 -1.55 13.58
N THR A 17 15.45 -0.65 14.43
CA THR A 17 14.28 -0.91 15.28
C THR A 17 12.97 -0.80 14.50
N TRP A 18 11.88 -1.38 15.03
CA TRP A 18 10.55 -1.21 14.43
C TRP A 18 10.09 0.26 14.41
N ASP A 19 10.49 1.06 15.41
CA ASP A 19 10.18 2.50 15.45
C ASP A 19 10.84 3.25 14.28
N GLU A 20 12.10 2.97 14.01
CA GLU A 20 12.85 3.54 12.87
C GLU A 20 12.29 3.06 11.55
N TYR A 21 12.04 1.76 11.41
CA TYR A 21 11.44 1.19 10.20
C TYR A 21 10.11 1.87 9.84
N PHE A 22 9.18 1.98 10.79
CA PHE A 22 7.90 2.62 10.52
C PHE A 22 8.02 4.12 10.20
N LYS A 23 8.96 4.81 10.84
CA LYS A 23 9.25 6.23 10.52
C LYS A 23 9.80 6.39 9.11
N ASP A 24 10.74 5.54 8.73
CA ASP A 24 11.30 5.56 7.38
C ASP A 24 10.24 5.26 6.32
N GLN A 25 9.36 4.27 6.57
CA GLN A 25 8.24 3.97 5.68
C GLN A 25 7.28 5.15 5.57
N ALA A 26 6.95 5.80 6.69
CA ALA A 26 6.08 6.98 6.68
C ALA A 26 6.71 8.13 5.89
N VAL A 27 8.00 8.43 6.11
CA VAL A 27 8.72 9.48 5.39
C VAL A 27 8.79 9.17 3.88
N ASN A 28 9.07 7.93 3.51
CA ASN A 28 9.13 7.53 2.10
C ASN A 28 7.74 7.62 1.43
N SER A 29 6.69 7.20 2.13
CA SER A 29 5.32 7.38 1.65
C SER A 29 4.96 8.85 1.45
N MET A 30 5.31 9.72 2.40
CA MET A 30 5.09 11.16 2.26
C MET A 30 5.87 11.76 1.08
N LYS A 31 7.14 11.39 0.90
CA LYS A 31 7.94 11.84 -0.25
C LYS A 31 7.30 11.44 -1.58
N PHE A 32 6.81 10.20 -1.67
CA PHE A 32 6.10 9.72 -2.86
C PHE A 32 4.84 10.54 -3.13
N VAL A 33 3.98 10.69 -2.12
CA VAL A 33 2.74 11.49 -2.24
C VAL A 33 3.05 12.91 -2.70
N HIS A 34 4.00 13.59 -2.05
CA HIS A 34 4.38 14.95 -2.44
C HIS A 34 4.97 15.06 -3.85
N ALA A 35 5.75 14.07 -4.28
CA ALA A 35 6.29 14.06 -5.64
C ALA A 35 5.18 13.90 -6.69
N VAL A 36 4.20 13.03 -6.44
CA VAL A 36 3.05 12.84 -7.34
C VAL A 36 2.15 14.08 -7.35
N LEU A 37 1.87 14.68 -6.19
CA LEU A 37 1.09 15.91 -6.11
C LEU A 37 1.75 17.07 -6.86
N ALA A 38 3.08 17.20 -6.76
CA ALA A 38 3.82 18.19 -7.52
C ALA A 38 3.69 17.99 -9.05
N LYS A 39 3.74 16.72 -9.50
CA LYS A 39 3.53 16.39 -10.92
C LYS A 39 2.10 16.66 -11.37
N ALA A 40 1.11 16.26 -10.60
CA ALA A 40 -0.29 16.56 -10.88
C ALA A 40 -0.52 18.09 -11.01
N GLN A 41 0.10 18.87 -10.14
CA GLN A 41 0.02 20.33 -10.17
C GLN A 41 0.71 20.93 -11.41
N GLU A 42 1.91 20.43 -11.78
CA GLU A 42 2.61 20.85 -13.00
C GLU A 42 1.76 20.63 -14.25
N GLU A 43 0.99 19.54 -14.28
CA GLU A 43 0.10 19.16 -15.39
C GLU A 43 -1.29 19.80 -15.28
N GLY A 44 -1.54 20.62 -14.25
CA GLY A 44 -2.82 21.31 -14.03
C GLY A 44 -3.96 20.36 -13.63
N MET A 45 -3.66 19.16 -13.13
CA MET A 45 -4.66 18.19 -12.72
C MET A 45 -5.33 18.63 -11.42
N THR A 46 -6.65 18.53 -11.39
CA THR A 46 -7.49 18.85 -10.22
C THR A 46 -8.51 17.74 -9.98
N LEU A 47 -9.10 17.71 -8.79
CA LEU A 47 -10.26 16.87 -8.53
C LEU A 47 -11.47 17.43 -9.28
N GLU A 48 -12.23 16.54 -9.89
CA GLU A 48 -13.46 16.82 -10.59
C GLU A 48 -14.66 16.32 -9.80
N ASP A 49 -15.86 16.48 -10.34
CA ASP A 49 -17.12 16.17 -9.64
C ASP A 49 -17.15 14.72 -9.12
N ALA A 50 -16.65 13.76 -9.88
CA ALA A 50 -16.64 12.34 -9.48
C ALA A 50 -15.76 12.05 -8.26
N GLU A 51 -14.55 12.67 -8.20
CA GLU A 51 -13.69 12.54 -7.04
C GLU A 51 -14.23 13.34 -5.85
N LEU A 52 -14.86 14.48 -6.08
CA LEU A 52 -15.51 15.27 -5.02
C LEU A 52 -16.72 14.55 -4.43
N GLU A 53 -17.54 13.87 -5.26
CA GLU A 53 -18.60 12.98 -4.76
C GLU A 53 -18.04 11.83 -3.91
N THR A 54 -16.94 11.23 -4.34
CA THR A 54 -16.25 10.17 -3.58
C THR A 54 -15.72 10.70 -2.25
N PHE A 55 -15.14 11.89 -2.25
CA PHE A 55 -14.70 12.58 -1.05
C PHE A 55 -15.84 12.80 -0.06
N ASP A 56 -16.94 13.40 -0.53
CA ASP A 56 -18.10 13.71 0.31
C ASP A 56 -18.74 12.43 0.88
N ALA A 57 -18.89 11.38 0.05
CA ALA A 57 -19.41 10.08 0.48
C ALA A 57 -18.53 9.44 1.55
N THR A 58 -17.20 9.50 1.39
CA THR A 58 -16.24 8.94 2.37
C THR A 58 -16.30 9.68 3.70
N VAL A 59 -16.32 11.01 3.66
CA VAL A 59 -16.44 11.84 4.87
C VAL A 59 -17.78 11.60 5.57
N GLN A 60 -18.88 11.51 4.80
CA GLN A 60 -20.21 11.25 5.37
C GLN A 60 -20.27 9.86 6.01
N ALA A 61 -19.76 8.83 5.36
CA ALA A 61 -19.71 7.47 5.91
C ALA A 61 -18.98 7.41 7.26
N LEU A 62 -17.86 8.16 7.41
CA LEU A 62 -17.15 8.24 8.70
C LEU A 62 -17.93 9.01 9.77
N LYS A 63 -18.66 10.06 9.40
CA LYS A 63 -19.54 10.77 10.33
C LYS A 63 -20.70 9.89 10.82
N ASP A 64 -21.28 9.11 9.91
CA ASP A 64 -22.36 8.18 10.24
C ASP A 64 -21.85 7.04 11.14
N GLN A 65 -20.66 6.53 10.85
CA GLN A 65 -20.01 5.52 11.67
C GLN A 65 -19.67 6.06 13.06
N ALA A 66 -19.13 7.27 13.16
CA ALA A 66 -18.90 7.93 14.44
C ALA A 66 -20.19 8.03 15.28
N SER A 67 -21.28 8.47 14.65
CA SER A 67 -22.58 8.59 15.28
C SER A 67 -23.14 7.25 15.76
N ALA A 68 -22.97 6.18 14.97
CA ALA A 68 -23.38 4.82 15.34
C ALA A 68 -22.66 4.30 16.59
N TYR A 69 -21.41 4.74 16.81
CA TYR A 69 -20.65 4.44 18.04
C TYR A 69 -20.85 5.46 19.17
N GLY A 70 -21.70 6.45 19.00
CA GLY A 70 -21.98 7.48 20.02
C GLY A 70 -20.90 8.57 20.13
N TYR A 71 -20.06 8.72 19.11
CA TYR A 71 -19.01 9.73 19.07
C TYR A 71 -19.34 10.86 18.07
N ASN A 72 -18.79 12.05 18.31
CA ASN A 72 -18.69 13.04 17.25
C ASN A 72 -17.52 12.72 16.31
N TYR A 73 -17.56 13.23 15.09
CA TYR A 73 -16.60 12.97 14.04
C TYR A 73 -15.12 13.21 14.47
N LYS A 74 -14.85 14.35 15.12
CA LYS A 74 -13.52 14.71 15.61
C LYS A 74 -12.97 13.70 16.63
N THR A 75 -13.80 13.28 17.58
CA THR A 75 -13.41 12.30 18.59
C THR A 75 -13.15 10.94 17.96
N TYR A 76 -14.00 10.55 17.02
CA TYR A 76 -13.87 9.29 16.29
C TYR A 76 -12.56 9.23 15.48
N LEU A 77 -12.23 10.30 14.74
CA LEU A 77 -10.97 10.40 14.02
C LEU A 77 -9.76 10.27 14.94
N LYS A 78 -9.77 10.93 16.10
CA LYS A 78 -8.68 10.79 17.08
C LYS A 78 -8.54 9.39 17.65
N MET A 79 -9.64 8.69 17.81
CA MET A 79 -9.63 7.31 18.32
C MET A 79 -9.03 6.34 17.30
N ILE A 80 -9.30 6.54 16.00
CA ILE A 80 -8.81 5.66 14.94
C ILE A 80 -7.38 6.01 14.53
N TYR A 81 -7.09 7.30 14.32
CA TYR A 81 -5.84 7.78 13.70
C TYR A 81 -4.87 8.43 14.70
N GLY A 82 -5.24 8.50 15.97
CA GLY A 82 -4.39 9.07 17.02
C GLY A 82 -4.77 10.51 17.42
N SER A 83 -4.26 10.93 18.56
CA SER A 83 -4.69 12.16 19.27
C SER A 83 -4.47 13.46 18.51
N VAL A 84 -3.55 13.48 17.55
CA VAL A 84 -3.22 14.67 16.74
C VAL A 84 -4.12 14.84 15.51
N MET A 85 -4.90 13.81 15.14
CA MET A 85 -5.78 13.87 13.97
C MET A 85 -6.93 14.85 14.19
N THR A 86 -7.18 15.68 13.18
CA THR A 86 -8.33 16.58 13.13
C THR A 86 -9.13 16.35 11.84
N PRO A 87 -10.41 16.76 11.77
CA PRO A 87 -11.17 16.72 10.53
C PRO A 87 -10.47 17.39 9.36
N GLU A 88 -9.89 18.56 9.59
CA GLU A 88 -9.20 19.34 8.55
C GLU A 88 -7.98 18.61 7.99
N VAL A 89 -7.18 17.97 8.87
CA VAL A 89 -6.01 17.18 8.46
C VAL A 89 -6.45 15.94 7.71
N TYR A 90 -7.47 15.23 8.20
CA TYR A 90 -7.99 14.04 7.55
C TYR A 90 -8.55 14.35 6.15
N GLU A 91 -9.40 15.38 6.05
CA GLU A 91 -10.04 15.78 4.81
C GLU A 91 -9.02 16.30 3.78
N ALA A 92 -7.99 17.02 4.21
CA ALA A 92 -6.89 17.42 3.33
C ALA A 92 -6.14 16.22 2.78
N ASN A 93 -5.74 15.29 3.65
CA ASN A 93 -5.06 14.05 3.21
C ASN A 93 -5.94 13.19 2.29
N LEU A 94 -7.25 13.12 2.51
CA LEU A 94 -8.15 12.38 1.64
C LEU A 94 -8.20 12.99 0.23
N LYS A 95 -8.25 14.32 0.11
CA LYS A 95 -8.17 15.01 -1.19
C LYS A 95 -6.83 14.75 -1.89
N ASP A 96 -5.73 14.81 -1.16
CA ASP A 96 -4.40 14.49 -1.69
C ASP A 96 -4.33 13.05 -2.22
N GLN A 97 -4.88 12.07 -1.49
CA GLN A 97 -4.94 10.67 -1.92
C GLN A 97 -5.80 10.48 -3.17
N LEU A 98 -6.95 11.15 -3.27
CA LEU A 98 -7.79 11.10 -4.46
C LEU A 98 -7.07 11.67 -5.69
N LEU A 99 -6.34 12.80 -5.51
CA LEU A 99 -5.56 13.38 -6.60
C LEU A 99 -4.38 12.51 -7.01
N VAL A 100 -3.68 11.91 -6.04
CA VAL A 100 -2.60 10.93 -6.31
C VAL A 100 -3.13 9.72 -7.08
N SER A 101 -4.29 9.19 -6.67
CA SER A 101 -4.94 8.06 -7.37
C SER A 101 -5.34 8.42 -8.80
N LYS A 102 -5.93 9.61 -9.00
CA LYS A 102 -6.29 10.12 -10.32
C LYS A 102 -5.06 10.25 -11.23
N TYR A 103 -3.98 10.84 -10.71
CA TYR A 103 -2.72 10.97 -11.44
C TYR A 103 -2.14 9.60 -11.81
N ALA A 104 -2.09 8.67 -10.85
CA ALA A 104 -1.55 7.34 -11.09
C ALA A 104 -2.33 6.58 -12.16
N THR A 105 -3.66 6.70 -12.16
CA THR A 105 -4.53 6.12 -13.21
C THR A 105 -4.25 6.75 -14.57
N ALA A 106 -4.26 8.07 -14.66
CA ALA A 106 -3.99 8.78 -15.91
C ALA A 106 -2.58 8.47 -16.46
N TYR A 107 -1.58 8.39 -15.59
CA TYR A 107 -0.23 8.00 -15.96
C TYR A 107 -0.20 6.55 -16.50
N SER A 108 -0.82 5.61 -15.78
CA SER A 108 -0.91 4.21 -16.22
C SER A 108 -1.59 4.08 -17.59
N ASP A 109 -2.69 4.80 -17.80
CA ASP A 109 -3.45 4.78 -19.06
C ASP A 109 -2.67 5.44 -20.22
N SER A 110 -1.74 6.32 -19.91
CA SER A 110 -0.86 6.94 -20.91
C SER A 110 0.28 6.02 -21.39
N LEU A 111 0.59 4.96 -20.63
CA LEU A 111 1.64 4.01 -21.00
C LEU A 111 1.17 3.14 -22.16
N SER A 112 2.05 3.00 -23.14
CA SER A 112 1.86 2.08 -24.27
C SER A 112 3.12 1.26 -24.47
N PHE A 113 2.96 -0.02 -24.68
CA PHE A 113 4.05 -0.94 -24.92
C PHE A 113 3.87 -1.60 -26.27
N THR A 114 4.95 -1.75 -27.01
CA THR A 114 4.96 -2.51 -28.25
C THR A 114 4.96 -4.02 -27.96
N ASP A 115 4.53 -4.82 -28.94
CA ASP A 115 4.57 -6.28 -28.81
C ASP A 115 5.99 -6.80 -28.56
N ASP A 116 7.00 -6.16 -29.16
CA ASP A 116 8.41 -6.52 -28.96
C ASP A 116 8.88 -6.23 -27.52
N GLU A 117 8.45 -5.12 -26.91
CA GLU A 117 8.76 -4.81 -25.50
C GLU A 117 8.07 -5.78 -24.55
N ILE A 118 6.82 -6.12 -24.82
CA ILE A 118 6.08 -7.11 -24.04
C ILE A 118 6.76 -8.48 -24.13
N GLN A 119 7.14 -8.90 -25.33
CA GLN A 119 7.83 -10.17 -25.55
C GLN A 119 9.20 -10.20 -24.86
N ALA A 120 9.98 -9.13 -24.95
CA ALA A 120 11.28 -9.02 -24.28
C ALA A 120 11.13 -9.12 -22.76
N TYR A 121 10.16 -8.40 -22.19
CA TYR A 121 9.86 -8.45 -20.76
C TYR A 121 9.41 -9.86 -20.30
N TYR A 122 8.55 -10.52 -21.08
CA TYR A 122 8.14 -11.89 -20.80
C TYR A 122 9.34 -12.85 -20.79
N GLU A 123 10.21 -12.82 -21.80
CA GLU A 123 11.38 -13.71 -21.86
C GLU A 123 12.35 -13.51 -20.69
N GLU A 124 12.54 -12.25 -20.25
CA GLU A 124 13.38 -11.92 -19.09
C GLU A 124 12.76 -12.42 -17.77
N ASN A 125 11.43 -12.43 -17.67
CA ASN A 125 10.69 -12.78 -16.45
C ASN A 125 9.94 -14.12 -16.56
N LYS A 126 10.27 -14.95 -17.51
CA LYS A 126 9.56 -16.19 -17.86
C LYS A 126 9.30 -17.11 -16.66
N ASN A 127 10.30 -17.29 -15.81
CA ASN A 127 10.18 -18.11 -14.60
C ASN A 127 9.12 -17.62 -13.59
N THR A 128 8.70 -16.35 -13.70
CA THR A 128 7.66 -15.77 -12.85
C THR A 128 6.27 -15.98 -13.43
N TYR A 129 6.17 -16.01 -14.76
CA TYR A 129 4.88 -16.08 -15.46
C TYR A 129 4.51 -17.49 -15.93
N ASP A 130 5.50 -18.32 -16.25
CA ASP A 130 5.25 -19.67 -16.69
C ASP A 130 4.69 -20.53 -15.57
N LYS A 131 3.72 -21.34 -15.92
CA LYS A 131 3.19 -22.41 -15.07
C LYS A 131 3.63 -23.74 -15.65
N VAL A 132 4.08 -24.61 -14.76
CA VAL A 132 4.46 -25.98 -15.12
C VAL A 132 3.64 -26.96 -14.30
N ASP A 133 3.15 -28.01 -14.94
CA ASP A 133 2.55 -29.15 -14.26
C ASP A 133 3.66 -30.18 -14.00
N VAL A 134 3.78 -30.63 -12.76
CA VAL A 134 4.78 -31.59 -12.34
C VAL A 134 4.11 -32.79 -11.70
N GLU A 135 4.53 -33.99 -12.11
CA GLU A 135 4.25 -35.22 -11.40
C GLU A 135 5.50 -35.62 -10.61
N TYR A 136 5.33 -35.96 -9.36
CA TYR A 136 6.44 -36.42 -8.53
C TYR A 136 6.08 -37.66 -7.74
N VAL A 137 7.07 -38.53 -7.55
CA VAL A 137 6.97 -39.68 -6.68
C VAL A 137 7.94 -39.49 -5.51
N SER A 138 7.38 -39.52 -4.29
CA SER A 138 8.20 -39.48 -3.08
C SER A 138 8.48 -40.89 -2.61
N ILE A 139 9.75 -41.28 -2.57
CA ILE A 139 10.17 -42.56 -2.01
C ILE A 139 10.83 -42.28 -0.67
N SER A 140 10.16 -42.72 0.40
CA SER A 140 10.69 -42.61 1.77
C SER A 140 11.47 -43.92 2.08
N GLY A 141 12.75 -43.76 2.40
CA GLY A 141 13.59 -44.88 2.84
C GLY A 141 14.82 -44.39 3.58
N SER A 142 15.29 -45.14 4.57
CA SER A 142 16.58 -44.86 5.19
C SER A 142 17.69 -45.30 4.23
N PRO A 143 18.77 -44.50 4.07
CA PRO A 143 19.94 -44.87 3.29
C PRO A 143 20.60 -46.19 3.74
N GLU A 144 20.37 -46.58 5.01
CA GLU A 144 20.94 -47.77 5.61
C GLU A 144 20.23 -49.05 5.21
N THR A 145 19.10 -49.00 4.50
CA THR A 145 18.34 -50.18 4.05
C THR A 145 18.61 -50.55 2.60
N LYS A 146 19.60 -49.95 1.93
CA LYS A 146 20.10 -50.44 0.63
C LYS A 146 20.98 -51.66 0.87
N THR A 147 20.38 -52.86 0.83
CA THR A 147 21.13 -54.06 0.55
C THR A 147 21.33 -54.14 -0.95
N ASP A 148 22.58 -54.11 -1.40
CA ASP A 148 22.96 -54.46 -2.77
C ASP A 148 22.60 -55.94 -2.97
N GLU A 149 21.59 -56.22 -3.78
CA GLU A 149 21.36 -57.49 -4.48
C GLU A 149 21.34 -57.27 -5.97
#